data_c3dd3da6cf839617a43b4ee3e4d0696b
#
_entry.id   c3dd3da6cf839617a43b4ee3e4d0696b
#
_cell.length_a   1.000
_cell.length_b   1.000
_cell.length_c   1.000
_cell.angle_alpha   90.00
_cell.angle_beta   90.00
_cell.angle_gamma   90.00
#
_symmetry.space_group_name_H-M   'P 1'
#
loop_
_entity.id
_entity.type
_entity.pdbx_description
1 polymer ?
#
loop_
_entity_poly.entity_id
_entity_poly.type
_entity_poly.pdbx_seq_one_letter_code
_entity_poly.pdbx_strand_id
1 'polypeptide(L)'
;MIKLSQKFDVIVIDIEAHMKSEHNRKPYHIAWTRSNALDKTAPMECYEWYVKEFLHPTMWKHTFTDKNTGERRDWKIDSRADSVMKRAMDNPSLVKPLAEIYEILQMQISVSDAIGSYNWNYDSKALDIGYRALNHTDFLSNIKHTPFCLLDCFANKIVNKDYFKFIDELPKYEKEQYKSKSGKNLGYSAEIMARYVNRDHFYIEEHTALNDAKIEMALLKHFISKQKKSFFDDFLGKPKYVSWTTIRDRVSSAEKMRKREKKTRQEIESERIQLEFKL
;
A
#
# COMPACT_ATOMS: atom_id res chain seq x y z
N MET A 1 -14.71 -12.58 22.89
CA MET A 1 -13.97 -13.51 22.00
C MET A 1 -14.83 -13.70 20.75
N ILE A 2 -14.47 -13.08 19.63
CA ILE A 2 -15.15 -13.29 18.34
C ILE A 2 -14.87 -14.75 17.98
N LYS A 3 -15.92 -15.60 17.96
CA LYS A 3 -15.82 -16.90 17.29
C LYS A 3 -15.48 -16.59 15.85
N LEU A 4 -14.20 -16.71 15.49
CA LEU A 4 -13.75 -16.58 14.12
C LEU A 4 -14.51 -17.60 13.30
N SER A 5 -15.51 -17.14 12.56
CA SER A 5 -16.15 -17.92 11.52
C SER A 5 -15.02 -18.46 10.62
N GLN A 6 -15.23 -19.61 10.00
CA GLN A 6 -14.26 -20.16 9.02
C GLN A 6 -14.10 -19.26 7.79
N LYS A 7 -14.81 -18.14 7.75
CA LYS A 7 -14.87 -17.19 6.65
C LYS A 7 -14.72 -15.77 7.21
N PHE A 8 -13.83 -14.98 6.60
CA PHE A 8 -13.63 -13.57 6.88
C PHE A 8 -13.43 -12.88 5.53
N ASP A 9 -14.54 -12.41 4.95
CA ASP A 9 -14.56 -11.77 3.63
C ASP A 9 -14.08 -10.33 3.73
N VAL A 10 -13.07 -10.02 2.96
CA VAL A 10 -12.40 -8.72 3.01
C VAL A 10 -12.34 -8.11 1.62
N ILE A 11 -12.55 -6.80 1.56
CA ILE A 11 -12.23 -5.97 0.39
C ILE A 11 -10.86 -5.34 0.59
N VAL A 12 -10.01 -5.49 -0.41
CA VAL A 12 -8.79 -4.70 -0.57
C VAL A 12 -8.97 -3.82 -1.79
N ILE A 13 -8.89 -2.51 -1.60
CA ILE A 13 -9.11 -1.50 -2.63
C ILE A 13 -7.82 -0.74 -2.91
N ASP A 14 -7.56 -0.47 -4.18
CA ASP A 14 -6.52 0.45 -4.62
C ASP A 14 -7.10 1.51 -5.55
N ILE A 15 -6.61 2.74 -5.44
CA ILE A 15 -7.13 3.88 -6.18
C ILE A 15 -6.00 4.68 -6.78
N GLU A 16 -6.06 4.80 -8.09
CA GLU A 16 -5.23 5.75 -8.80
C GLU A 16 -5.96 7.10 -8.93
N ALA A 17 -5.33 8.16 -8.47
CA ALA A 17 -5.94 9.49 -8.42
C ALA A 17 -5.00 10.58 -8.96
N HIS A 18 -5.58 11.65 -9.47
CA HIS A 18 -4.83 12.81 -9.93
C HIS A 18 -4.15 13.55 -8.77
N MET A 19 -2.84 13.73 -8.84
CA MET A 19 -2.02 14.30 -7.78
C MET A 19 -1.94 15.84 -7.84
N LYS A 20 -3.07 16.56 -7.87
CA LYS A 20 -3.02 18.05 -7.88
C LYS A 20 -2.76 18.67 -6.51
N SER A 21 -3.24 18.08 -5.45
CA SER A 21 -2.98 18.44 -4.04
C SER A 21 -3.60 17.37 -3.13
N GLU A 22 -3.28 17.37 -1.83
CA GLU A 22 -3.94 16.48 -0.87
C GLU A 22 -5.46 16.67 -0.81
N HIS A 23 -5.96 17.85 -1.19
CA HIS A 23 -7.38 18.19 -1.18
C HIS A 23 -8.08 17.96 -2.54
N ASN A 24 -7.38 17.48 -3.56
CA ASN A 24 -7.91 17.40 -4.93
C ASN A 24 -7.53 16.10 -5.64
N ARG A 25 -7.49 15.00 -4.89
CA ARG A 25 -7.20 13.65 -5.40
C ARG A 25 -8.46 13.06 -6.05
N LYS A 26 -8.74 13.45 -7.27
CA LYS A 26 -9.87 12.90 -8.02
C LYS A 26 -9.51 11.50 -8.50
N PRO A 27 -10.23 10.45 -8.08
CA PRO A 27 -9.95 9.09 -8.49
C PRO A 27 -10.28 8.91 -9.97
N TYR A 28 -9.34 8.47 -10.78
CA TYR A 28 -9.58 8.17 -12.20
C TYR A 28 -9.63 6.68 -12.50
N HIS A 29 -9.09 5.85 -11.61
CA HIS A 29 -9.11 4.40 -11.71
C HIS A 29 -9.33 3.84 -10.32
N ILE A 30 -10.39 3.05 -10.15
CA ILE A 30 -10.78 2.43 -8.89
C ILE A 30 -10.88 0.94 -9.12
N ALA A 31 -10.17 0.15 -8.33
CA ALA A 31 -10.29 -1.29 -8.37
C ALA A 31 -10.26 -1.89 -6.98
N TRP A 32 -10.85 -3.06 -6.82
CA TRP A 32 -10.77 -3.83 -5.59
C TRP A 32 -10.85 -5.32 -5.84
N THR A 33 -10.35 -6.05 -4.89
CA THR A 33 -10.51 -7.49 -4.80
C THR A 33 -11.28 -7.83 -3.54
N ARG A 34 -12.14 -8.86 -3.61
CA ARG A 34 -12.83 -9.43 -2.47
C ARG A 34 -12.45 -10.89 -2.34
N SER A 35 -12.13 -11.34 -1.14
CA SER A 35 -11.75 -12.73 -0.88
C SER A 35 -11.90 -13.08 0.60
N ASN A 36 -11.99 -14.38 0.91
CA ASN A 36 -11.80 -14.86 2.27
C ASN A 36 -10.32 -14.73 2.66
N ALA A 37 -10.01 -13.80 3.55
CA ALA A 37 -8.63 -13.51 3.94
C ALA A 37 -8.00 -14.56 4.89
N LEU A 38 -8.80 -15.48 5.45
CA LEU A 38 -8.31 -16.58 6.27
C LEU A 38 -7.84 -17.78 5.45
N ASP A 39 -8.24 -17.86 4.19
CA ASP A 39 -7.88 -18.91 3.26
C ASP A 39 -6.96 -18.36 2.17
N LYS A 40 -5.69 -18.81 2.16
CA LYS A 40 -4.70 -18.38 1.18
C LYS A 40 -5.08 -18.74 -0.25
N THR A 41 -5.82 -19.83 -0.41
CA THR A 41 -6.22 -20.41 -1.70
C THR A 41 -7.57 -19.93 -2.19
N ALA A 42 -8.32 -19.21 -1.34
CA ALA A 42 -9.61 -18.67 -1.73
C ALA A 42 -9.49 -17.79 -2.97
N PRO A 43 -10.38 -17.95 -3.95
CA PRO A 43 -10.37 -17.12 -5.15
C PRO A 43 -10.61 -15.65 -4.81
N MET A 44 -10.12 -14.76 -5.68
CA MET A 44 -10.36 -13.33 -5.59
C MET A 44 -11.43 -12.95 -6.62
N GLU A 45 -12.52 -12.37 -6.14
CA GLU A 45 -13.44 -11.62 -6.99
C GLU A 45 -12.80 -10.26 -7.29
N CYS A 46 -12.72 -9.89 -8.56
CA CYS A 46 -12.00 -8.70 -9.02
C CYS A 46 -12.96 -7.72 -9.67
N TYR A 47 -12.81 -6.46 -9.31
CA TYR A 47 -13.62 -5.35 -9.82
C TYR A 47 -12.70 -4.20 -10.22
N GLU A 48 -12.93 -3.62 -11.40
CA GLU A 48 -12.08 -2.57 -11.97
C GLU A 48 -12.90 -1.63 -12.83
N TRP A 49 -12.75 -0.31 -12.60
CA TRP A 49 -13.36 0.70 -13.45
C TRP A 49 -12.53 1.97 -13.56
N TYR A 50 -12.58 2.56 -14.75
CA TYR A 50 -12.13 3.91 -15.02
C TYR A 50 -13.29 4.90 -14.81
N VAL A 51 -13.05 5.97 -14.09
CA VAL A 51 -14.06 6.96 -13.73
C VAL A 51 -14.27 7.93 -14.89
N LYS A 52 -15.42 7.85 -15.57
CA LYS A 52 -15.75 8.59 -16.77
C LYS A 52 -15.50 10.10 -16.64
N GLU A 53 -15.91 10.70 -15.52
CA GLU A 53 -15.81 12.13 -15.25
C GLU A 53 -14.36 12.63 -15.12
N PHE A 54 -13.43 11.74 -14.84
CA PHE A 54 -12.03 12.07 -14.54
C PHE A 54 -11.03 11.57 -15.59
N LEU A 55 -11.51 11.01 -16.71
CA LEU A 55 -10.67 10.59 -17.84
C LEU A 55 -10.36 11.71 -18.84
N HIS A 56 -10.84 12.93 -18.64
CA HIS A 56 -10.65 14.01 -19.60
C HIS A 56 -9.17 14.45 -19.66
N PRO A 57 -8.59 14.67 -20.86
CA PRO A 57 -7.17 15.02 -21.03
C PRO A 57 -6.70 16.23 -20.21
N THR A 58 -7.59 17.22 -19.99
CA THR A 58 -7.25 18.40 -19.16
C THR A 58 -7.00 18.06 -17.68
N MET A 59 -7.52 16.94 -17.19
CA MET A 59 -7.31 16.51 -15.80
C MET A 59 -5.86 16.08 -15.52
N TRP A 60 -5.14 15.71 -16.57
CA TRP A 60 -3.74 15.25 -16.49
C TRP A 60 -2.72 16.39 -16.62
N LYS A 61 -3.18 17.61 -16.92
CA LYS A 61 -2.31 18.78 -16.99
C LYS A 61 -2.05 19.31 -15.57
N HIS A 62 -0.81 19.25 -15.14
CA HIS A 62 -0.36 19.86 -13.90
C HIS A 62 0.39 21.14 -14.19
N THR A 63 -0.02 22.25 -13.57
CA THR A 63 0.76 23.48 -13.51
C THR A 63 1.43 23.56 -12.14
N PHE A 64 2.73 23.83 -12.12
CA PHE A 64 3.41 24.10 -10.86
C PHE A 64 4.17 25.41 -10.98
N THR A 65 4.36 26.07 -9.85
CA THR A 65 5.21 27.25 -9.77
C THR A 65 6.60 26.80 -9.31
N ASP A 66 7.60 27.03 -10.16
CA ASP A 66 9.00 26.79 -9.79
C ASP A 66 9.33 27.67 -8.59
N LYS A 67 9.73 27.05 -7.49
CA LYS A 67 10.01 27.76 -6.23
C LYS A 67 11.21 28.69 -6.31
N ASN A 68 12.11 28.48 -7.29
CA ASN A 68 13.34 29.26 -7.45
C ASN A 68 13.11 30.46 -8.40
N THR A 69 12.30 30.29 -9.43
CA THR A 69 12.09 31.31 -10.45
C THR A 69 10.76 32.04 -10.33
N GLY A 70 9.80 31.47 -9.58
CA GLY A 70 8.43 31.98 -9.53
C GLY A 70 7.64 31.74 -10.82
N GLU A 71 8.25 31.13 -11.84
CA GLU A 71 7.60 30.86 -13.11
C GLU A 71 6.60 29.75 -13.02
N ARG A 72 5.43 29.97 -13.62
CA ARG A 72 4.41 28.94 -13.77
C ARG A 72 4.76 28.08 -14.99
N ARG A 73 5.11 26.81 -14.74
CA ARG A 73 5.41 25.85 -15.80
C ARG A 73 4.31 24.81 -15.89
N ASP A 74 3.90 24.51 -17.13
CA ASP A 74 3.04 23.36 -17.38
C ASP A 74 3.92 22.10 -17.29
N TRP A 75 3.62 21.25 -16.31
CA TRP A 75 4.25 19.94 -16.25
C TRP A 75 3.79 19.08 -17.41
N LYS A 76 4.71 18.27 -17.92
CA LYS A 76 4.37 17.17 -18.81
C LYS A 76 3.18 16.41 -18.22
N ILE A 77 2.24 16.09 -19.07
CA ILE A 77 1.19 15.10 -18.81
C ILE A 77 1.86 13.91 -18.09
N ASP A 78 1.27 13.45 -17.01
CA ASP A 78 1.75 12.25 -16.32
C ASP A 78 1.99 11.17 -17.39
N SER A 79 3.20 10.59 -17.43
CA SER A 79 3.57 9.60 -18.43
C SER A 79 2.63 8.37 -18.46
N ARG A 80 1.86 8.18 -17.39
CA ARG A 80 0.81 7.15 -17.27
C ARG A 80 -0.50 7.55 -17.97
N ALA A 81 -0.74 8.84 -18.21
CA ALA A 81 -2.00 9.32 -18.78
C ALA A 81 -2.33 8.65 -20.11
N ASP A 82 -1.35 8.57 -21.01
CA ASP A 82 -1.56 7.96 -22.33
C ASP A 82 -1.89 6.47 -22.23
N SER A 83 -1.22 5.75 -21.33
CA SER A 83 -1.48 4.33 -21.12
C SER A 83 -2.85 4.07 -20.47
N VAL A 84 -3.26 4.90 -19.51
CA VAL A 84 -4.57 4.83 -18.86
C VAL A 84 -5.69 5.16 -19.85
N MET A 85 -5.54 6.26 -20.58
CA MET A 85 -6.52 6.66 -21.60
C MET A 85 -6.67 5.60 -22.68
N LYS A 86 -5.57 5.05 -23.17
CA LYS A 86 -5.59 3.95 -24.14
C LYS A 86 -6.32 2.72 -23.59
N ARG A 87 -6.01 2.27 -22.37
CA ARG A 87 -6.69 1.12 -21.74
C ARG A 87 -8.20 1.37 -21.60
N ALA A 88 -8.60 2.55 -21.18
CA ALA A 88 -10.01 2.93 -21.09
C ALA A 88 -10.71 2.95 -22.45
N MET A 89 -10.03 3.42 -23.50
CA MET A 89 -10.57 3.42 -24.87
C MET A 89 -10.67 2.01 -25.45
N ASP A 90 -9.65 1.18 -25.21
CA ASP A 90 -9.61 -0.23 -25.66
C ASP A 90 -10.65 -1.10 -24.93
N ASN A 91 -11.09 -0.68 -23.73
CA ASN A 91 -12.04 -1.39 -22.89
C ASN A 91 -13.19 -0.50 -22.39
N PRO A 92 -14.07 -0.03 -23.27
CA PRO A 92 -15.12 0.93 -22.89
C PRO A 92 -16.12 0.38 -21.85
N SER A 93 -16.24 -0.94 -21.71
CA SER A 93 -17.05 -1.57 -20.65
C SER A 93 -16.52 -1.34 -19.24
N LEU A 94 -15.23 -1.01 -19.12
CA LEU A 94 -14.60 -0.64 -17.85
C LEU A 94 -14.77 0.84 -17.51
N VAL A 95 -15.34 1.65 -18.40
CA VAL A 95 -15.60 3.08 -18.16
C VAL A 95 -17.00 3.26 -17.62
N LYS A 96 -17.10 3.73 -16.38
CA LYS A 96 -18.39 3.94 -15.70
C LYS A 96 -18.48 5.32 -15.06
N PRO A 97 -19.71 5.86 -14.91
CA PRO A 97 -19.95 7.01 -14.06
C PRO A 97 -19.50 6.73 -12.62
N LEU A 98 -18.97 7.74 -11.98
CA LEU A 98 -18.52 7.65 -10.58
C LEU A 98 -19.63 7.15 -9.65
N ALA A 99 -20.86 7.63 -9.82
CA ALA A 99 -22.01 7.22 -9.02
C ALA A 99 -22.24 5.69 -9.08
N GLU A 100 -22.23 5.11 -10.28
CA GLU A 100 -22.43 3.68 -10.48
C GLU A 100 -21.32 2.85 -9.80
N ILE A 101 -20.05 3.32 -9.89
CA ILE A 101 -18.93 2.65 -9.23
C ILE A 101 -19.12 2.64 -7.71
N TYR A 102 -19.57 3.76 -7.13
CA TYR A 102 -19.80 3.85 -5.68
C TYR A 102 -20.98 3.01 -5.21
N GLU A 103 -22.05 2.93 -6.00
CA GLU A 103 -23.19 2.05 -5.69
C GLU A 103 -22.73 0.59 -5.62
N ILE A 104 -21.95 0.12 -6.62
CA ILE A 104 -21.41 -1.23 -6.64
C ILE A 104 -20.47 -1.44 -5.44
N LEU A 105 -19.57 -0.49 -5.16
CA LEU A 105 -18.64 -0.58 -4.04
C LEU A 105 -19.38 -0.67 -2.70
N GLN A 106 -20.39 0.16 -2.47
CA GLN A 106 -21.20 0.12 -1.25
C GLN A 106 -21.92 -1.21 -1.08
N MET A 107 -22.46 -1.77 -2.16
CA MET A 107 -23.07 -3.09 -2.14
C MET A 107 -22.04 -4.17 -1.74
N GLN A 108 -20.84 -4.14 -2.31
CA GLN A 108 -19.79 -5.09 -1.97
C GLN A 108 -19.30 -4.92 -0.52
N ILE A 109 -19.18 -3.68 -0.05
CA ILE A 109 -18.85 -3.40 1.34
C ILE A 109 -19.92 -3.97 2.28
N SER A 110 -21.21 -3.84 1.95
CA SER A 110 -22.32 -4.28 2.83
C SER A 110 -22.31 -5.79 3.12
N VAL A 111 -21.69 -6.58 2.26
CA VAL A 111 -21.59 -8.06 2.36
C VAL A 111 -20.18 -8.54 2.74
N SER A 112 -19.31 -7.64 3.13
CA SER A 112 -17.93 -7.96 3.55
C SER A 112 -17.72 -7.67 5.04
N ASP A 113 -16.75 -8.31 5.67
CA ASP A 113 -16.44 -8.14 7.10
C ASP A 113 -15.51 -6.96 7.35
N ALA A 114 -14.65 -6.62 6.38
CA ALA A 114 -13.69 -5.51 6.48
C ALA A 114 -13.31 -4.93 5.12
N ILE A 115 -12.78 -3.71 5.14
CA ILE A 115 -12.21 -3.03 3.98
C ILE A 115 -10.86 -2.41 4.34
N GLY A 116 -9.93 -2.40 3.39
CA GLY A 116 -8.65 -1.73 3.58
C GLY A 116 -7.85 -1.62 2.29
N SER A 117 -6.65 -1.10 2.41
CA SER A 117 -5.68 -0.98 1.32
C SER A 117 -4.27 -1.04 1.89
N TYR A 118 -3.27 -1.00 1.02
CA TYR A 118 -1.89 -0.89 1.49
C TYR A 118 -1.64 0.42 2.23
N ASN A 119 -2.14 1.53 1.71
CA ASN A 119 -2.04 2.84 2.35
C ASN A 119 -3.43 3.47 2.54
N TRP A 120 -4.20 2.94 3.48
CA TRP A 120 -5.57 3.35 3.72
C TRP A 120 -5.79 4.86 3.86
N ASN A 121 -4.81 5.59 4.38
CA ASN A 121 -4.90 7.05 4.45
C ASN A 121 -4.92 7.73 3.08
N TYR A 122 -4.31 7.12 2.05
CA TYR A 122 -4.35 7.64 0.68
C TYR A 122 -5.69 7.31 0.02
N ASP A 123 -6.05 6.04 0.02
CA ASP A 123 -7.21 5.53 -0.69
C ASP A 123 -8.52 6.01 -0.07
N SER A 124 -8.60 6.03 1.25
CA SER A 124 -9.77 6.57 1.96
C SER A 124 -10.04 8.04 1.64
N LYS A 125 -8.99 8.87 1.52
CA LYS A 125 -9.13 10.28 1.12
C LYS A 125 -9.56 10.42 -0.34
N ALA A 126 -9.03 9.59 -1.23
CA ALA A 126 -9.44 9.60 -2.64
C ALA A 126 -10.91 9.18 -2.79
N LEU A 127 -11.33 8.14 -2.04
CA LEU A 127 -12.74 7.75 -1.96
C LEU A 127 -13.62 8.89 -1.46
N ASP A 128 -13.24 9.51 -0.36
CA ASP A 128 -14.02 10.61 0.24
C ASP A 128 -14.16 11.81 -0.71
N ILE A 129 -13.09 12.19 -1.40
CA ILE A 129 -13.13 13.26 -2.41
C ILE A 129 -14.05 12.90 -3.57
N GLY A 130 -13.98 11.65 -4.07
CA GLY A 130 -14.89 11.18 -5.12
C GLY A 130 -16.34 11.19 -4.66
N TYR A 131 -16.62 10.77 -3.44
CA TYR A 131 -17.97 10.74 -2.88
C TYR A 131 -18.58 12.14 -2.69
N ARG A 132 -17.77 13.09 -2.23
CA ARG A 132 -18.16 14.50 -2.14
C ARG A 132 -18.43 15.13 -3.51
N ALA A 133 -17.74 14.67 -4.56
CA ALA A 133 -18.03 15.12 -5.93
C ALA A 133 -19.43 14.71 -6.42
N LEU A 134 -20.05 13.72 -5.77
CA LEU A 134 -21.45 13.32 -5.96
C LEU A 134 -22.44 14.05 -5.03
N ASN A 135 -22.02 15.13 -4.36
CA ASN A 135 -22.80 15.88 -3.37
C ASN A 135 -23.17 15.07 -2.10
N HIS A 136 -22.41 14.04 -1.77
CA HIS A 136 -22.54 13.31 -0.51
C HIS A 136 -21.60 13.86 0.57
N THR A 137 -21.92 13.67 1.84
CA THR A 137 -21.19 14.31 2.92
C THR A 137 -19.88 13.64 3.29
N ASP A 138 -19.86 12.31 3.40
CA ASP A 138 -18.68 11.54 3.83
C ASP A 138 -18.84 10.07 3.47
N PHE A 139 -17.90 9.52 2.73
CA PHE A 139 -17.91 8.11 2.37
C PHE A 139 -17.64 7.22 3.59
N LEU A 140 -16.68 7.63 4.42
CA LEU A 140 -16.21 6.82 5.56
C LEU A 140 -17.25 6.69 6.66
N SER A 141 -18.09 7.73 6.88
CA SER A 141 -19.17 7.69 7.89
C SER A 141 -20.27 6.68 7.55
N ASN A 142 -20.41 6.33 6.27
CA ASN A 142 -21.37 5.35 5.77
C ASN A 142 -20.83 3.92 5.78
N ILE A 143 -19.52 3.75 5.99
CA ILE A 143 -18.89 2.43 6.10
C ILE A 143 -19.08 1.93 7.53
N LYS A 144 -20.02 1.00 7.74
CA LYS A 144 -20.19 0.30 9.03
C LYS A 144 -19.04 -0.69 9.34
N HIS A 145 -18.02 -0.75 8.49
CA HIS A 145 -17.00 -1.77 8.53
C HIS A 145 -15.71 -1.28 9.13
N THR A 146 -14.98 -2.24 9.64
CA THR A 146 -13.71 -2.11 10.32
C THR A 146 -12.59 -1.92 9.29
N PRO A 147 -12.08 -0.70 9.07
CA PRO A 147 -11.00 -0.48 8.13
C PRO A 147 -9.66 -1.00 8.66
N PHE A 148 -8.73 -1.30 7.75
CA PHE A 148 -7.34 -1.62 8.09
C PHE A 148 -6.34 -0.96 7.12
N CYS A 149 -5.07 -0.89 7.53
CA CYS A 149 -3.98 -0.35 6.74
C CYS A 149 -2.83 -1.38 6.71
N LEU A 150 -2.54 -1.95 5.54
CA LEU A 150 -1.47 -2.95 5.41
C LEU A 150 -0.08 -2.34 5.65
N LEU A 151 0.12 -1.09 5.25
CA LEU A 151 1.36 -0.38 5.51
C LEU A 151 1.70 -0.35 7.02
N ASP A 152 0.69 -0.08 7.87
CA ASP A 152 0.87 -0.09 9.32
C ASP A 152 1.15 -1.52 9.83
N CYS A 153 0.45 -2.51 9.28
CA CYS A 153 0.68 -3.92 9.61
C CYS A 153 2.13 -4.34 9.33
N PHE A 154 2.59 -4.09 8.10
CA PHE A 154 3.93 -4.50 7.68
C PHE A 154 5.03 -3.71 8.39
N ALA A 155 4.89 -2.40 8.53
CA ALA A 155 5.86 -1.56 9.21
C ALA A 155 6.04 -1.92 10.69
N ASN A 156 5.00 -2.40 11.35
CA ASN A 156 5.08 -2.74 12.78
C ASN A 156 5.46 -4.20 13.07
N LYS A 157 5.11 -5.13 12.19
CA LYS A 157 5.28 -6.57 12.48
C LYS A 157 6.22 -7.32 11.54
N ILE A 158 6.33 -6.87 10.28
CA ILE A 158 7.15 -7.56 9.27
C ILE A 158 8.50 -6.86 9.07
N VAL A 159 8.51 -5.52 9.05
CA VAL A 159 9.76 -4.74 9.00
C VAL A 159 10.42 -4.77 10.39
N ASN A 160 10.97 -5.91 10.73
CA ASN A 160 11.55 -6.25 12.01
C ASN A 160 12.96 -6.84 11.81
N LYS A 161 13.50 -7.40 12.88
CA LYS A 161 14.82 -8.03 12.90
C LYS A 161 14.99 -9.08 11.79
N ASP A 162 13.97 -9.87 11.49
CA ASP A 162 14.05 -10.95 10.49
C ASP A 162 14.09 -10.37 9.06
N TYR A 163 13.32 -9.31 8.78
CA TYR A 163 13.39 -8.57 7.52
C TYR A 163 14.80 -8.00 7.30
N PHE A 164 15.36 -7.33 8.28
CA PHE A 164 16.72 -6.78 8.18
C PHE A 164 17.77 -7.88 8.01
N LYS A 165 17.66 -8.98 8.74
CA LYS A 165 18.56 -10.13 8.60
C LYS A 165 18.50 -10.69 7.18
N PHE A 166 17.30 -10.91 6.67
CA PHE A 166 17.10 -11.36 5.30
C PHE A 166 17.80 -10.42 4.29
N ILE A 167 17.58 -9.10 4.39
CA ILE A 167 18.24 -8.14 3.49
C ILE A 167 19.77 -8.19 3.61
N ASP A 168 20.32 -8.39 4.80
CA ASP A 168 21.77 -8.47 4.98
C ASP A 168 22.41 -9.69 4.31
N GLU A 169 21.69 -10.78 4.22
CA GLU A 169 22.13 -12.01 3.60
C GLU A 169 22.12 -11.97 2.07
N LEU A 170 21.42 -10.99 1.46
CA LEU A 170 21.36 -10.83 0.02
C LEU A 170 22.67 -10.29 -0.58
N PRO A 171 22.99 -10.66 -1.82
CA PRO A 171 24.02 -9.98 -2.64
C PRO A 171 23.74 -8.49 -2.78
N LYS A 172 24.78 -7.69 -3.00
CA LYS A 172 24.66 -6.21 -3.05
C LYS A 172 23.65 -5.73 -4.09
N TYR A 173 23.62 -6.33 -5.28
CA TYR A 173 22.73 -5.93 -6.37
C TYR A 173 21.25 -6.24 -6.07
N GLU A 174 20.96 -7.30 -5.30
CA GLU A 174 19.62 -7.61 -4.84
C GLU A 174 19.17 -6.68 -3.70
N LYS A 175 20.09 -6.31 -2.80
CA LYS A 175 19.81 -5.33 -1.73
C LYS A 175 19.30 -4.00 -2.25
N GLU A 176 19.79 -3.56 -3.40
CA GLU A 176 19.37 -2.31 -4.01
C GLU A 176 17.86 -2.31 -4.34
N GLN A 177 17.29 -3.49 -4.65
CA GLN A 177 15.86 -3.63 -4.95
C GLN A 177 14.94 -3.40 -3.73
N TYR A 178 15.51 -3.43 -2.54
CA TYR A 178 14.79 -3.20 -1.28
C TYR A 178 14.96 -1.79 -0.73
N LYS A 179 15.61 -0.91 -1.47
CA LYS A 179 15.72 0.50 -1.08
C LYS A 179 14.49 1.29 -1.48
N SER A 180 14.21 2.32 -0.69
CA SER A 180 13.19 3.32 -1.05
C SER A 180 13.57 4.05 -2.35
N LYS A 181 12.62 4.70 -3.01
CA LYS A 181 12.87 5.52 -4.21
C LYS A 181 14.01 6.54 -4.06
N SER A 182 14.27 7.00 -2.83
CA SER A 182 15.41 7.90 -2.54
C SER A 182 16.77 7.18 -2.48
N GLY A 183 16.81 5.86 -2.49
CA GLY A 183 18.00 5.03 -2.35
C GLY A 183 18.69 5.08 -0.98
N LYS A 184 18.20 5.91 -0.05
CA LYS A 184 18.88 6.17 1.24
C LYS A 184 18.53 5.17 2.33
N ASN A 185 17.32 4.63 2.31
CA ASN A 185 16.80 3.74 3.36
C ASN A 185 16.16 2.51 2.74
N LEU A 186 16.01 1.45 3.51
CA LEU A 186 15.17 0.32 3.13
C LEU A 186 13.72 0.78 2.96
N GLY A 187 13.08 0.25 1.92
CA GLY A 187 11.69 0.52 1.62
C GLY A 187 10.74 -0.48 2.26
N TYR A 188 9.47 -0.14 2.22
CA TYR A 188 8.36 -0.95 2.73
C TYR A 188 7.07 -0.66 1.95
N SER A 189 7.18 -0.31 0.66
CA SER A 189 6.04 -0.21 -0.26
C SER A 189 5.42 -1.59 -0.52
N ALA A 190 4.24 -1.64 -1.11
CA ALA A 190 3.58 -2.89 -1.50
C ALA A 190 4.52 -3.73 -2.38
N GLU A 191 5.13 -3.14 -3.40
CA GLU A 191 6.10 -3.77 -4.29
C GLU A 191 7.28 -4.40 -3.53
N ILE A 192 7.89 -3.65 -2.59
CA ILE A 192 9.02 -4.14 -1.80
C ILE A 192 8.59 -5.28 -0.86
N MET A 193 7.41 -5.18 -0.26
CA MET A 193 6.87 -6.25 0.57
C MET A 193 6.50 -7.47 -0.25
N ALA A 194 6.00 -7.30 -1.48
CA ALA A 194 5.75 -8.41 -2.40
C ALA A 194 7.05 -9.13 -2.77
N ARG A 195 8.13 -8.40 -3.08
CA ARG A 195 9.48 -8.99 -3.28
C ARG A 195 9.91 -9.81 -2.06
N TYR A 196 9.75 -9.25 -0.88
CA TYR A 196 10.15 -9.93 0.37
C TYR A 196 9.33 -11.20 0.62
N VAL A 197 8.01 -11.12 0.47
CA VAL A 197 7.09 -12.24 0.74
C VAL A 197 7.25 -13.37 -0.27
N ASN A 198 7.36 -13.03 -1.54
CA ASN A 198 7.40 -13.99 -2.65
C ASN A 198 8.83 -14.47 -2.96
N ARG A 199 9.87 -13.82 -2.38
CA ARG A 199 11.28 -14.08 -2.70
C ARG A 199 11.61 -13.80 -4.18
N ASP A 200 10.84 -12.96 -4.82
CA ASP A 200 11.08 -12.46 -6.17
C ASP A 200 11.69 -11.06 -6.08
N HIS A 201 13.02 -11.02 -6.04
CA HIS A 201 13.77 -9.78 -5.80
C HIS A 201 13.65 -8.74 -6.92
N PHE A 202 13.23 -9.15 -8.11
CA PHE A 202 13.12 -8.30 -9.29
C PHE A 202 11.67 -8.05 -9.70
N TYR A 203 10.72 -8.48 -8.89
CA TYR A 203 9.32 -8.16 -9.13
C TYR A 203 9.12 -6.65 -9.28
N ILE A 204 8.40 -6.25 -10.31
CA ILE A 204 8.03 -4.86 -10.61
C ILE A 204 6.51 -4.77 -10.65
N GLU A 205 5.98 -3.84 -9.89
CA GLU A 205 4.55 -3.52 -9.84
C GLU A 205 4.12 -2.84 -11.14
N GLU A 206 3.02 -3.29 -11.74
CA GLU A 206 2.50 -2.74 -13.00
C GLU A 206 1.83 -1.36 -12.82
N HIS A 207 1.64 -0.92 -11.58
CA HIS A 207 0.97 0.32 -11.21
C HIS A 207 -0.39 0.49 -11.89
N THR A 208 -1.23 -0.52 -11.77
CA THR A 208 -2.64 -0.48 -12.13
C THR A 208 -3.46 -0.83 -10.90
N ALA A 209 -4.54 -0.08 -10.64
CA ALA A 209 -5.32 -0.27 -9.42
C ALA A 209 -5.75 -1.74 -9.21
N LEU A 210 -6.12 -2.48 -10.27
CA LEU A 210 -6.49 -3.87 -10.11
C LEU A 210 -5.31 -4.79 -9.75
N ASN A 211 -4.15 -4.63 -10.39
CA ASN A 211 -3.00 -5.47 -10.09
C ASN A 211 -2.46 -5.16 -8.68
N ASP A 212 -2.49 -3.89 -8.30
CA ASP A 212 -2.06 -3.44 -6.99
C ASP A 212 -3.01 -4.00 -5.90
N ALA A 213 -4.34 -3.92 -6.10
CA ALA A 213 -5.32 -4.55 -5.20
C ALA A 213 -5.16 -6.08 -5.07
N LYS A 214 -4.78 -6.79 -6.16
CA LYS A 214 -4.49 -8.24 -6.12
C LYS A 214 -3.26 -8.56 -5.27
N ILE A 215 -2.19 -7.79 -5.46
CA ILE A 215 -0.95 -7.95 -4.70
C ILE A 215 -1.20 -7.67 -3.22
N GLU A 216 -1.90 -6.60 -2.93
CA GLU A 216 -2.24 -6.20 -1.57
C GLU A 216 -3.12 -7.25 -0.87
N MET A 217 -4.07 -7.87 -1.58
CA MET A 217 -4.84 -9.00 -1.05
C MET A 217 -3.94 -10.21 -0.74
N ALA A 218 -2.98 -10.52 -1.61
CA ALA A 218 -2.02 -11.58 -1.35
C ALA A 218 -1.14 -11.28 -0.13
N LEU A 219 -0.70 -10.03 0.01
CA LEU A 219 0.03 -9.54 1.19
C LEU A 219 -0.82 -9.63 2.46
N LEU A 220 -2.10 -9.24 2.42
CA LEU A 220 -3.04 -9.39 3.54
C LEU A 220 -3.15 -10.85 3.99
N LYS A 221 -3.40 -11.77 3.05
CA LYS A 221 -3.49 -13.21 3.33
C LYS A 221 -2.18 -13.75 3.93
N HIS A 222 -1.04 -13.31 3.41
CA HIS A 222 0.26 -13.65 3.99
C HIS A 222 0.38 -13.12 5.42
N PHE A 223 0.06 -11.85 5.64
CA PHE A 223 0.14 -11.22 6.96
C PHE A 223 -0.73 -11.95 7.99
N ILE A 224 -2.00 -12.18 7.67
CA ILE A 224 -2.94 -12.90 8.55
C ILE A 224 -2.43 -14.32 8.85
N SER A 225 -1.89 -15.02 7.87
CA SER A 225 -1.35 -16.38 8.08
C SER A 225 -0.22 -16.45 9.09
N LYS A 226 0.55 -15.37 9.25
CA LYS A 226 1.70 -15.29 10.17
C LYS A 226 1.37 -14.56 11.47
N GLN A 227 0.47 -13.61 11.43
CA GLN A 227 0.18 -12.64 12.49
C GLN A 227 -1.33 -12.51 12.76
N LYS A 228 -2.10 -13.62 12.67
CA LYS A 228 -3.56 -13.63 12.78
C LYS A 228 -4.06 -12.87 14.00
N LYS A 229 -3.55 -13.21 15.20
CA LYS A 229 -3.95 -12.54 16.44
C LYS A 229 -3.68 -11.04 16.40
N SER A 230 -2.48 -10.65 15.99
CA SER A 230 -2.13 -9.22 15.87
C SER A 230 -2.99 -8.49 14.87
N PHE A 231 -3.35 -9.10 13.74
CA PHE A 231 -4.24 -8.45 12.78
C PHE A 231 -5.58 -8.09 13.42
N PHE A 232 -6.22 -9.03 14.09
CA PHE A 232 -7.53 -8.79 14.71
C PHE A 232 -7.48 -7.89 15.95
N ASP A 233 -6.45 -8.03 16.78
CA ASP A 233 -6.37 -7.29 18.05
C ASP A 233 -5.79 -5.87 17.89
N ASP A 234 -4.81 -5.69 16.99
CA ASP A 234 -4.00 -4.47 16.93
C ASP A 234 -4.32 -3.57 15.73
N PHE A 235 -4.78 -4.15 14.60
CA PHE A 235 -4.88 -3.41 13.32
C PHE A 235 -6.30 -3.29 12.79
N LEU A 236 -7.12 -4.34 12.89
CA LEU A 236 -8.47 -4.31 12.40
C LEU A 236 -9.33 -3.29 13.16
N GLY A 237 -9.95 -2.35 12.43
CA GLY A 237 -10.73 -1.26 13.02
C GLY A 237 -9.89 -0.18 13.73
N LYS A 238 -8.58 -0.25 13.63
CA LYS A 238 -7.66 0.68 14.26
C LYS A 238 -6.62 1.19 13.25
N PRO A 239 -7.03 1.64 12.04
CA PRO A 239 -6.06 2.14 11.10
C PRO A 239 -5.40 3.37 11.71
N LYS A 240 -4.15 3.22 12.08
CA LYS A 240 -3.36 4.37 12.49
C LYS A 240 -3.01 5.11 11.22
N TYR A 241 -3.52 6.30 11.06
CA TYR A 241 -3.11 7.22 10.00
C TYR A 241 -1.67 7.68 10.25
N VAL A 242 -0.75 6.74 10.09
CA VAL A 242 0.67 7.02 10.34
C VAL A 242 1.24 7.64 9.07
N SER A 243 1.82 8.83 9.20
CA SER A 243 2.49 9.46 8.06
C SER A 243 3.68 8.62 7.60
N TRP A 244 4.01 8.67 6.31
CA TRP A 244 5.21 8.04 5.76
C TRP A 244 6.48 8.44 6.53
N THR A 245 6.54 9.67 7.04
CA THR A 245 7.62 10.17 7.89
C THR A 245 7.73 9.37 9.17
N THR A 246 6.61 9.18 9.87
CA THR A 246 6.59 8.41 11.13
C THR A 246 7.01 6.96 10.93
N ILE A 247 6.53 6.32 9.85
CA ILE A 247 6.92 4.94 9.52
C ILE A 247 8.40 4.87 9.19
N ARG A 248 8.90 5.78 8.35
CA ARG A 248 10.33 5.89 8.03
C ARG A 248 11.19 6.04 9.28
N ASP A 249 10.78 6.86 10.24
CA ASP A 249 11.53 7.12 11.46
C ASP A 249 11.54 5.88 12.38
N ARG A 250 10.46 5.10 12.42
CA ARG A 250 10.39 3.81 13.13
C ARG A 250 11.35 2.79 12.50
N VAL A 251 11.31 2.63 11.18
CA VAL A 251 12.21 1.74 10.42
C VAL A 251 13.65 2.15 10.62
N SER A 252 13.96 3.44 10.49
CA SER A 252 15.32 3.97 10.71
C SER A 252 15.82 3.75 12.14
N SER A 253 14.95 3.89 13.14
CA SER A 253 15.30 3.62 14.54
C SER A 253 15.56 2.14 14.77
N ALA A 254 14.75 1.25 14.23
CA ALA A 254 14.95 -0.20 14.32
C ALA A 254 16.27 -0.63 13.64
N GLU A 255 16.58 -0.06 12.48
CA GLU A 255 17.84 -0.30 11.77
C GLU A 255 19.06 0.18 12.57
N LYS A 256 18.96 1.36 13.19
CA LYS A 256 20.04 1.90 14.05
C LYS A 256 20.27 1.02 15.27
N MET A 257 19.21 0.56 15.93
CA MET A 257 19.33 -0.34 17.08
C MET A 257 20.04 -1.63 16.68
N ARG A 258 19.64 -2.24 15.57
CA ARG A 258 20.25 -3.45 15.07
C ARG A 258 21.74 -3.28 14.73
N LYS A 259 22.11 -2.18 14.09
CA LYS A 259 23.53 -1.87 13.80
C LYS A 259 24.35 -1.76 15.09
N ARG A 260 23.79 -1.17 16.15
CA ARG A 260 24.43 -1.13 17.48
C ARG A 260 24.61 -2.52 18.05
N GLU A 261 23.55 -3.35 18.07
CA GLU A 261 23.64 -4.74 18.56
C GLU A 261 24.69 -5.57 17.81
N LYS A 262 24.77 -5.43 16.48
CA LYS A 262 25.77 -6.12 15.67
C LYS A 262 27.20 -5.68 16.02
N LYS A 263 27.39 -4.37 16.21
CA LYS A 263 28.71 -3.83 16.62
C LYS A 263 29.11 -4.37 17.98
N THR A 264 28.24 -4.32 18.98
CA THR A 264 28.50 -4.84 20.32
C THR A 264 28.84 -6.34 20.31
N ARG A 265 28.15 -7.15 19.50
CA ARG A 265 28.48 -8.58 19.36
C ARG A 265 29.85 -8.79 18.73
N GLN A 266 30.22 -8.02 17.74
CA GLN A 266 31.54 -8.09 17.12
C GLN A 266 32.66 -7.69 18.10
N GLU A 267 32.42 -6.67 18.92
CA GLU A 267 33.34 -6.25 19.98
C GLU A 267 33.54 -7.37 21.02
N ILE A 268 32.45 -7.97 21.52
CA ILE A 268 32.50 -9.09 22.46
C ILE A 268 33.24 -10.30 21.87
N GLU A 269 32.96 -10.66 20.61
CA GLU A 269 33.62 -11.78 19.95
C GLU A 269 35.12 -11.51 19.74
N SER A 270 35.47 -10.27 19.39
CA SER A 270 36.87 -9.87 19.27
C SER A 270 37.63 -9.94 20.62
N GLU A 271 36.98 -9.52 21.70
CA GLU A 271 37.56 -9.63 23.05
C GLU A 271 37.73 -11.09 23.48
N ARG A 272 36.76 -11.96 23.18
CA ARG A 272 36.82 -13.37 23.43
C ARG A 272 37.99 -14.04 22.71
N ILE A 273 38.13 -13.76 21.42
CA ILE A 273 39.25 -14.26 20.60
C ILE A 273 40.59 -13.79 21.19
N GLN A 274 40.70 -12.50 21.59
CA GLN A 274 41.91 -12.00 22.21
C GLN A 274 42.27 -12.66 23.55
N LEU A 275 41.26 -13.07 24.31
CA LEU A 275 41.45 -13.83 25.57
C LEU A 275 41.91 -15.26 25.30
N GLU A 276 41.33 -15.90 24.28
CA GLU A 276 41.72 -17.26 23.88
C GLU A 276 43.17 -17.35 23.35
N PHE A 277 43.70 -16.26 22.76
CA PHE A 277 45.10 -16.19 22.33
C PHE A 277 46.10 -15.79 23.44
N LYS A 278 45.61 -15.43 24.62
CA LYS A 278 46.47 -15.08 25.79
C LYS A 278 46.64 -16.20 26.81
N LEU A 279 45.91 -17.28 26.61
CA LEU A 279 46.04 -18.53 27.38
C LEU A 279 46.88 -19.55 26.61
#